data_21781ba7337d369e9d2082faaa2bd1db
#
_entry.id   21781ba7337d369e9d2082faaa2bd1db
#
_cell.length_a   1.000
_cell.length_b   1.000
_cell.length_c   1.000
_cell.angle_alpha   90.00
_cell.angle_beta   90.00
_cell.angle_gamma   90.00
#
_symmetry.space_group_name_H-M   'P 1'
#
loop_
_entity.id
_entity.type
_entity.pdbx_description
1 polymer ?
#
loop_
_entity_poly.entity_id
_entity_poly.type
_entity_poly.pdbx_seq_one_letter_code
_entity_poly.pdbx_strand_id
1 'polypeptide(L)'
;NTQFLIGHVTLRVAVMGYADREPTKEELEQMKALLREAMEHGAAGMSSGLVYVPSAYANEDELVELCKIIAEYGGLYTTHMRNEAGDSFRSIQEAISIARKTGVRLIISHHKIQGKANWGMSKETLKMIHDAIDEGIEVSCDQYPYTASMTHLSVCTPPKYFTHGLSGMLEYLKDPVMKEKIKNEMNDPNTPYDNFYLHSGGWEGVFISCSPGYPEAEGKRVAELAKEKGQDPFETFCDIMIANNGVVTAIYFSMSEEDVFRIIQDDLVVVGTDGIIK
;
A
#
# COMPACT_ATOMS: atom_id res chain seq x y z
N ASN A 1 -13.38 -11.61 19.22
CA ASN A 1 -13.10 -10.20 19.51
C ASN A 1 -12.75 -9.53 18.18
N THR A 2 -13.42 -8.42 17.86
CA THR A 2 -13.19 -7.65 16.63
C THR A 2 -13.00 -6.19 17.03
N GLN A 3 -12.03 -5.52 16.44
CA GLN A 3 -11.84 -4.07 16.51
C GLN A 3 -11.84 -3.50 15.09
N PHE A 4 -12.53 -2.39 14.88
CA PHE A 4 -12.61 -1.72 13.60
C PHE A 4 -11.74 -0.46 13.60
N LEU A 5 -11.05 -0.25 12.49
CA LEU A 5 -10.34 0.97 12.17
C LEU A 5 -11.05 1.68 11.03
N ILE A 6 -11.18 3.00 11.12
CA ILE A 6 -11.64 3.79 9.98
C ILE A 6 -10.52 3.92 8.94
N GLY A 7 -10.82 3.62 7.68
CA GLY A 7 -9.82 3.77 6.61
C GLY A 7 -9.63 5.22 6.21
N HIS A 8 -8.39 5.68 6.14
CA HIS A 8 -8.04 7.01 5.60
C HIS A 8 -8.54 7.17 4.14
N VAL A 9 -8.43 6.13 3.31
CA VAL A 9 -9.03 6.09 1.97
C VAL A 9 -10.53 6.43 2.03
N THR A 10 -11.26 5.85 2.99
CA THR A 10 -12.70 6.06 3.15
C THR A 10 -13.02 7.51 3.48
N LEU A 11 -12.24 8.15 4.35
CA LEU A 11 -12.39 9.57 4.68
C LEU A 11 -12.15 10.47 3.46
N ARG A 12 -11.05 10.22 2.72
CA ARG A 12 -10.74 10.99 1.51
C ARG A 12 -11.81 10.82 0.44
N VAL A 13 -12.23 9.57 0.16
CA VAL A 13 -13.26 9.29 -0.86
C VAL A 13 -14.59 9.96 -0.50
N ALA A 14 -14.99 9.95 0.78
CA ALA A 14 -16.23 10.55 1.24
C ALA A 14 -16.26 12.08 1.05
N VAL A 15 -15.11 12.74 1.16
CA VAL A 15 -15.03 14.23 1.14
C VAL A 15 -14.49 14.75 -0.19
N MET A 16 -13.49 14.11 -0.77
CA MET A 16 -12.71 14.60 -1.91
C MET A 16 -12.80 13.70 -3.16
N GLY A 17 -13.36 12.49 -3.03
CA GLY A 17 -13.28 11.49 -4.09
C GLY A 17 -11.82 11.06 -4.35
N TYR A 18 -11.45 11.00 -5.62
CA TYR A 18 -10.10 10.60 -6.05
C TYR A 18 -9.19 11.78 -6.43
N ALA A 19 -9.45 12.97 -5.90
CA ALA A 19 -8.68 14.16 -6.22
C ALA A 19 -7.20 14.02 -5.82
N ASP A 20 -6.29 14.26 -6.78
CA ASP A 20 -4.84 14.28 -6.56
C ASP A 20 -4.42 15.70 -6.15
N ARG A 21 -4.70 16.05 -4.92
CA ARG A 21 -4.35 17.33 -4.28
C ARG A 21 -4.51 17.25 -2.77
N GLU A 22 -3.97 18.22 -2.09
CA GLU A 22 -4.25 18.45 -0.67
C GLU A 22 -5.72 18.83 -0.43
N PRO A 23 -6.29 18.49 0.74
CA PRO A 23 -7.60 18.96 1.13
C PRO A 23 -7.61 20.48 1.35
N THR A 24 -8.73 21.13 1.07
CA THR A 24 -8.97 22.46 1.60
C THR A 24 -9.16 22.39 3.12
N LYS A 25 -9.16 23.56 3.78
CA LYS A 25 -9.42 23.59 5.23
C LYS A 25 -10.79 23.02 5.58
N GLU A 26 -11.79 23.32 4.77
CA GLU A 26 -13.16 22.83 4.95
C GLU A 26 -13.25 21.33 4.74
N GLU A 27 -12.57 20.80 3.73
CA GLU A 27 -12.51 19.35 3.46
C GLU A 27 -11.79 18.60 4.59
N LEU A 28 -10.68 19.15 5.08
CA LEU A 28 -9.95 18.56 6.21
C LEU A 28 -10.83 18.55 7.48
N GLU A 29 -11.57 19.63 7.77
CA GLU A 29 -12.49 19.65 8.92
C GLU A 29 -13.66 18.67 8.73
N GLN A 30 -14.14 18.44 7.51
CA GLN A 30 -15.13 17.39 7.24
C GLN A 30 -14.56 15.98 7.50
N MET A 31 -13.34 15.68 7.05
CA MET A 31 -12.67 14.41 7.36
C MET A 31 -12.49 14.23 8.87
N LYS A 32 -12.08 15.28 9.57
CA LYS A 32 -11.95 15.28 11.04
C LYS A 32 -13.28 15.00 11.73
N ALA A 33 -14.38 15.60 11.25
CA ALA A 33 -15.71 15.36 11.81
C ALA A 33 -16.14 13.90 11.64
N LEU A 34 -15.98 13.33 10.45
CA LEU A 34 -16.27 11.92 10.19
C LEU A 34 -15.41 10.98 11.04
N LEU A 35 -14.13 11.31 11.23
CA LEU A 35 -13.24 10.53 12.07
C LEU A 35 -13.67 10.59 13.55
N ARG A 36 -14.04 11.77 14.09
CA ARG A 36 -14.57 11.89 15.45
C ARG A 36 -15.84 11.07 15.64
N GLU A 37 -16.77 11.16 14.70
CA GLU A 37 -18.00 10.35 14.71
C GLU A 37 -17.68 8.84 14.77
N ALA A 38 -16.72 8.37 13.94
CA ALA A 38 -16.31 6.97 13.96
C ALA A 38 -15.70 6.56 15.32
N MET A 39 -14.83 7.41 15.91
CA MET A 39 -14.23 7.16 17.21
C MET A 39 -15.29 7.13 18.34
N GLU A 40 -16.25 8.04 18.33
CA GLU A 40 -17.38 8.07 19.27
C GLU A 40 -18.28 6.83 19.16
N HIS A 41 -18.38 6.23 17.97
CA HIS A 41 -19.09 4.97 17.72
C HIS A 41 -18.25 3.71 17.95
N GLY A 42 -17.05 3.84 18.51
CA GLY A 42 -16.24 2.72 18.97
C GLY A 42 -15.18 2.21 17.98
N ALA A 43 -14.80 3.00 16.99
CA ALA A 43 -13.62 2.69 16.20
C ALA A 43 -12.38 2.70 17.10
N ALA A 44 -11.45 1.74 16.91
CA ALA A 44 -10.23 1.65 17.69
C ALA A 44 -9.14 2.65 17.23
N GLY A 45 -9.33 3.28 16.08
CA GLY A 45 -8.39 4.22 15.48
C GLY A 45 -8.57 4.33 13.97
N MET A 46 -7.51 4.72 13.29
CA MET A 46 -7.49 4.87 11.83
C MET A 46 -6.42 3.97 11.19
N SER A 47 -6.71 3.44 10.01
CA SER A 47 -5.72 2.79 9.16
C SER A 47 -5.45 3.62 7.91
N SER A 48 -4.22 3.59 7.42
CA SER A 48 -3.88 4.12 6.10
C SER A 48 -3.16 3.08 5.25
N GLY A 49 -3.29 3.24 3.93
CA GLY A 49 -2.48 2.51 2.96
C GLY A 49 -1.93 3.51 1.95
N LEU A 50 -0.75 4.06 2.24
CA LEU A 50 -0.20 5.21 1.52
C LEU A 50 0.34 4.88 0.13
N VAL A 51 0.29 3.63 -0.27
CA VAL A 51 0.52 3.17 -1.65
C VAL A 51 -0.76 3.20 -2.48
N TYR A 52 -1.94 3.16 -1.84
CA TYR A 52 -3.23 3.08 -2.51
C TYR A 52 -3.87 4.45 -2.72
N VAL A 53 -4.43 4.66 -3.90
CA VAL A 53 -5.18 5.88 -4.23
C VAL A 53 -6.57 5.84 -3.56
N PRO A 54 -7.04 6.96 -2.98
CA PRO A 54 -6.44 8.30 -2.94
C PRO A 54 -5.52 8.59 -1.74
N SER A 55 -5.26 7.65 -0.84
CA SER A 55 -4.33 7.87 0.29
C SER A 55 -2.91 8.22 -0.16
N ALA A 56 -2.48 7.70 -1.32
CA ALA A 56 -1.17 7.98 -1.90
C ALA A 56 -0.93 9.49 -2.19
N TYR A 57 -1.99 10.26 -2.34
CA TYR A 57 -1.95 11.71 -2.59
C TYR A 57 -1.86 12.56 -1.31
N ALA A 58 -2.03 11.93 -0.13
CA ALA A 58 -1.93 12.65 1.13
C ALA A 58 -0.48 13.01 1.47
N ASN A 59 -0.29 14.19 2.02
CA ASN A 59 0.95 14.60 2.65
C ASN A 59 0.95 14.21 4.15
N GLU A 60 2.10 14.38 4.80
CA GLU A 60 2.26 14.10 6.23
C GLU A 60 1.36 14.99 7.09
N ASP A 61 1.16 16.26 6.74
CA ASP A 61 0.39 17.21 7.55
C ASP A 61 -1.09 16.81 7.66
N GLU A 62 -1.68 16.28 6.57
CA GLU A 62 -3.03 15.73 6.60
C GLU A 62 -3.15 14.58 7.60
N LEU A 63 -2.19 13.64 7.56
CA LEU A 63 -2.16 12.50 8.46
C LEU A 63 -1.95 12.91 9.91
N VAL A 64 -1.08 13.91 10.16
CA VAL A 64 -0.84 14.48 11.49
C VAL A 64 -2.13 15.07 12.06
N GLU A 65 -2.87 15.85 11.26
CA GLU A 65 -4.12 16.49 11.72
C GLU A 65 -5.20 15.45 12.08
N LEU A 66 -5.29 14.36 11.34
CA LEU A 66 -6.19 13.24 11.65
C LEU A 66 -5.71 12.43 12.86
N CYS A 67 -4.41 12.15 12.95
CA CYS A 67 -3.84 11.39 14.06
C CYS A 67 -3.91 12.12 15.40
N LYS A 68 -3.94 13.47 15.44
CA LYS A 68 -4.22 14.24 16.66
C LYS A 68 -5.58 13.86 17.25
N ILE A 69 -6.60 13.68 16.41
CA ILE A 69 -7.93 13.27 16.87
C ILE A 69 -7.87 11.86 17.46
N ILE A 70 -7.21 10.93 16.79
CA ILE A 70 -7.08 9.55 17.28
C ILE A 70 -6.41 9.52 18.64
N ALA A 71 -5.35 10.33 18.83
CA ALA A 71 -4.64 10.44 20.09
C ALA A 71 -5.53 10.97 21.24
N GLU A 72 -6.46 11.92 20.95
CA GLU A 72 -7.45 12.42 21.93
C GLU A 72 -8.31 11.28 22.53
N TYR A 73 -8.60 10.24 21.75
CA TYR A 73 -9.39 9.07 22.17
C TYR A 73 -8.51 7.92 22.69
N GLY A 74 -7.18 8.07 22.75
CA GLY A 74 -6.27 6.99 23.09
C GLY A 74 -6.28 5.85 22.07
N GLY A 75 -6.67 6.14 20.84
CA GLY A 75 -6.74 5.18 19.73
C GLY A 75 -5.37 4.85 19.13
N LEU A 76 -5.38 4.09 18.05
CA LEU A 76 -4.16 3.68 17.35
C LEU A 76 -4.21 4.07 15.87
N TYR A 77 -3.03 4.31 15.30
CA TYR A 77 -2.82 4.52 13.87
C TYR A 77 -2.04 3.36 13.30
N THR A 78 -2.61 2.69 12.28
CA THR A 78 -1.93 1.63 11.55
C THR A 78 -1.64 2.09 10.14
N THR A 79 -0.52 1.68 9.56
CA THR A 79 -0.16 2.12 8.22
C THR A 79 0.52 1.04 7.38
N HIS A 80 -0.04 0.77 6.20
CA HIS A 80 0.74 0.32 5.06
C HIS A 80 1.54 1.54 4.59
N MET A 81 2.84 1.51 4.75
CA MET A 81 3.71 2.64 4.48
C MET A 81 3.67 3.06 3.00
N ARG A 82 4.15 4.26 2.71
CA ARG A 82 4.16 4.84 1.35
C ARG A 82 5.04 4.06 0.37
N ASN A 83 6.14 3.48 0.86
CA ASN A 83 7.07 2.65 0.09
C ASN A 83 7.70 1.61 1.01
N GLU A 84 7.72 0.36 0.58
CA GLU A 84 8.27 -0.77 1.32
C GLU A 84 9.52 -1.34 0.62
N ALA A 85 10.11 -0.58 -0.30
CA ALA A 85 11.28 -0.93 -1.09
C ALA A 85 12.42 0.09 -0.88
N GLY A 86 12.94 0.71 -1.93
CA GLY A 86 14.08 1.62 -1.87
C GLY A 86 13.90 2.85 -0.98
N ASP A 87 12.67 3.36 -0.84
CA ASP A 87 12.32 4.49 0.03
C ASP A 87 11.76 4.07 1.40
N SER A 88 11.93 2.82 1.80
CA SER A 88 11.42 2.30 3.09
C SER A 88 11.90 3.09 4.30
N PHE A 89 13.15 3.56 4.31
CA PHE A 89 13.67 4.42 5.39
C PHE A 89 12.89 5.71 5.54
N ARG A 90 12.60 6.38 4.41
CA ARG A 90 11.81 7.61 4.40
C ARG A 90 10.37 7.36 4.85
N SER A 91 9.81 6.23 4.45
CA SER A 91 8.43 5.86 4.82
C SER A 91 8.31 5.54 6.31
N ILE A 92 9.31 4.88 6.91
CA ILE A 92 9.38 4.66 8.36
C ILE A 92 9.56 6.00 9.09
N GLN A 93 10.42 6.90 8.60
CA GLN A 93 10.58 8.23 9.18
C GLN A 93 9.28 9.03 9.14
N GLU A 94 8.51 8.97 8.05
CA GLU A 94 7.18 9.60 7.93
C GLU A 94 6.24 9.06 9.01
N ALA A 95 6.11 7.74 9.15
CA ALA A 95 5.25 7.12 10.14
C ALA A 95 5.65 7.49 11.59
N ILE A 96 6.94 7.41 11.92
CA ILE A 96 7.47 7.79 13.23
C ILE A 96 7.29 9.31 13.48
N SER A 97 7.47 10.16 12.47
CA SER A 97 7.25 11.61 12.57
C SER A 97 5.80 11.93 12.92
N ILE A 98 4.84 11.26 12.30
CA ILE A 98 3.41 11.40 12.61
C ILE A 98 3.16 11.04 14.09
N ALA A 99 3.65 9.88 14.54
CA ALA A 99 3.49 9.44 15.93
C ALA A 99 4.15 10.42 16.92
N ARG A 100 5.37 10.88 16.63
CA ARG A 100 6.10 11.87 17.44
C ARG A 100 5.35 13.20 17.59
N LYS A 101 4.76 13.71 16.50
CA LYS A 101 4.03 14.98 16.48
C LYS A 101 2.68 14.91 17.18
N THR A 102 2.08 13.73 17.29
CA THR A 102 0.69 13.56 17.71
C THR A 102 0.54 12.81 19.03
N GLY A 103 1.52 12.02 19.41
CA GLY A 103 1.43 11.09 20.56
C GLY A 103 0.52 9.88 20.29
N VAL A 104 0.11 9.63 19.03
CA VAL A 104 -0.69 8.47 18.68
C VAL A 104 0.14 7.20 18.76
N ARG A 105 -0.47 6.10 19.21
CA ARG A 105 0.16 4.77 19.14
C ARG A 105 0.22 4.31 17.69
N LEU A 106 1.42 3.94 17.21
CA LEU A 106 1.69 3.56 15.84
C LEU A 106 1.84 2.04 15.69
N ILE A 107 1.21 1.48 14.65
CA ILE A 107 1.51 0.14 14.16
C ILE A 107 1.95 0.24 12.71
N ILE A 108 3.19 -0.15 12.42
CA ILE A 108 3.66 -0.35 11.06
C ILE A 108 3.16 -1.72 10.61
N SER A 109 2.15 -1.73 9.74
CA SER A 109 1.51 -2.98 9.30
C SER A 109 2.42 -3.77 8.39
N HIS A 110 2.39 -5.11 8.54
CA HIS A 110 3.06 -6.09 7.67
C HIS A 110 4.46 -5.64 7.22
N HIS A 111 5.30 -5.21 8.19
CA HIS A 111 6.64 -4.70 7.90
C HIS A 111 7.44 -5.67 7.03
N LYS A 112 7.97 -5.18 5.91
CA LYS A 112 8.74 -5.94 4.94
C LYS A 112 9.72 -5.07 4.17
N ILE A 113 10.62 -5.73 3.45
CA ILE A 113 11.51 -5.10 2.46
C ILE A 113 11.27 -5.76 1.11
N GLN A 114 10.81 -4.98 0.15
CA GLN A 114 10.51 -5.44 -1.20
C GLN A 114 11.63 -5.13 -2.19
N GLY A 115 11.80 -6.05 -3.15
CA GLY A 115 12.73 -5.89 -4.25
C GLY A 115 14.16 -6.34 -3.92
N LYS A 116 14.72 -7.18 -4.81
CA LYS A 116 16.02 -7.83 -4.62
C LYS A 116 17.17 -6.84 -4.34
N ALA A 117 17.09 -5.64 -4.92
CA ALA A 117 18.11 -4.60 -4.71
C ALA A 117 18.12 -4.05 -3.27
N ASN A 118 17.04 -4.24 -2.52
CA ASN A 118 16.83 -3.70 -1.17
C ASN A 118 16.99 -4.78 -0.08
N TRP A 119 17.16 -6.05 -0.45
CA TRP A 119 17.27 -7.13 0.52
C TRP A 119 18.42 -6.90 1.50
N GLY A 120 18.17 -7.16 2.77
CA GLY A 120 19.08 -6.89 3.88
C GLY A 120 18.79 -5.59 4.62
N MET A 121 18.00 -4.66 4.06
CA MET A 121 17.67 -3.37 4.70
C MET A 121 16.83 -3.51 5.97
N SER A 122 16.24 -4.69 6.23
CA SER A 122 15.43 -4.92 7.43
C SER A 122 16.20 -4.70 8.73
N LYS A 123 17.52 -4.86 8.73
CA LYS A 123 18.37 -4.58 9.90
C LYS A 123 18.31 -3.09 10.30
N GLU A 124 18.43 -2.22 9.33
CA GLU A 124 18.41 -0.79 9.54
C GLU A 124 17.00 -0.27 9.83
N THR A 125 15.99 -0.84 9.18
CA THR A 125 14.59 -0.44 9.42
C THR A 125 14.13 -0.83 10.83
N LEU A 126 14.45 -2.03 11.32
CA LEU A 126 14.20 -2.42 12.71
C LEU A 126 14.93 -1.50 13.69
N LYS A 127 16.21 -1.19 13.40
CA LYS A 127 16.95 -0.24 14.24
C LYS A 127 16.26 1.10 14.36
N MET A 128 15.74 1.66 13.25
CA MET A 128 15.01 2.94 13.27
C MET A 128 13.76 2.87 14.16
N ILE A 129 13.06 1.74 14.16
CA ILE A 129 11.88 1.53 14.99
C ILE A 129 12.28 1.41 16.48
N HIS A 130 13.33 0.67 16.79
CA HIS A 130 13.87 0.58 18.15
C HIS A 130 14.37 1.94 18.66
N ASP A 131 15.09 2.71 17.85
CA ASP A 131 15.54 4.06 18.21
C ASP A 131 14.33 4.96 18.56
N ALA A 132 13.20 4.84 17.84
CA ALA A 132 11.98 5.59 18.15
C ALA A 132 11.32 5.14 19.47
N ILE A 133 11.37 3.85 19.80
CA ILE A 133 10.91 3.33 21.10
C ILE A 133 11.77 3.89 22.21
N ASP A 134 13.09 3.93 22.05
CA ASP A 134 14.02 4.48 23.04
C ASP A 134 13.80 5.99 23.25
N GLU A 135 13.28 6.71 22.25
CA GLU A 135 12.81 8.11 22.34
C GLU A 135 11.46 8.24 23.09
N GLY A 136 10.80 7.13 23.43
CA GLY A 136 9.50 7.11 24.11
C GLY A 136 8.29 7.14 23.18
N ILE A 137 8.45 6.86 21.89
CA ILE A 137 7.34 6.76 20.94
C ILE A 137 6.72 5.35 21.06
N GLU A 138 5.40 5.27 21.22
CA GLU A 138 4.68 4.00 21.22
C GLU A 138 4.54 3.48 19.77
N VAL A 139 5.45 2.62 19.36
CA VAL A 139 5.44 1.99 18.03
C VAL A 139 5.63 0.49 18.15
N SER A 140 4.93 -0.25 17.31
CA SER A 140 5.08 -1.69 17.08
C SER A 140 4.91 -2.00 15.59
N CYS A 141 5.20 -3.22 15.18
CA CYS A 141 4.88 -3.69 13.86
C CYS A 141 4.34 -5.12 13.85
N ASP A 142 3.65 -5.49 12.80
CA ASP A 142 3.27 -6.86 12.53
C ASP A 142 3.92 -7.36 11.24
N GLN A 143 3.92 -8.68 11.05
CA GLN A 143 4.43 -9.32 9.85
C GLN A 143 3.72 -10.65 9.61
N TYR A 144 3.55 -11.04 8.35
CA TYR A 144 3.17 -12.38 7.91
C TYR A 144 4.41 -13.20 7.51
N PRO A 145 4.41 -14.55 7.69
CA PRO A 145 5.59 -15.39 7.51
C PRO A 145 5.77 -15.86 6.06
N TYR A 146 5.61 -14.98 5.07
CA TYR A 146 5.73 -15.31 3.66
C TYR A 146 6.74 -14.40 2.97
N THR A 147 7.39 -14.92 1.91
CA THR A 147 8.30 -14.15 1.04
C THR A 147 7.59 -13.49 -0.15
N ALA A 148 6.27 -13.47 -0.11
CA ALA A 148 5.43 -12.83 -1.12
C ALA A 148 4.29 -12.06 -0.45
N SER A 149 3.90 -10.95 -1.06
CA SER A 149 2.74 -10.15 -0.66
C SER A 149 1.55 -10.39 -1.58
N MET A 150 0.34 -10.04 -1.15
CA MET A 150 -0.87 -10.13 -1.96
C MET A 150 -1.65 -8.82 -1.91
N THR A 151 -1.96 -8.26 -3.08
CA THR A 151 -2.84 -7.10 -3.20
C THR A 151 -3.45 -7.01 -4.61
N HIS A 152 -4.11 -5.89 -4.93
CA HIS A 152 -4.68 -5.67 -6.25
C HIS A 152 -3.61 -5.55 -7.34
N LEU A 153 -3.87 -6.11 -8.53
CA LEU A 153 -2.97 -6.01 -9.69
C LEU A 153 -2.77 -4.55 -10.15
N SER A 154 -3.72 -3.68 -9.86
CA SER A 154 -3.68 -2.26 -10.21
C SER A 154 -2.52 -1.48 -9.58
N VAL A 155 -1.90 -1.96 -8.48
CA VAL A 155 -0.74 -1.29 -7.84
C VAL A 155 0.51 -1.29 -8.72
N CYS A 156 0.55 -2.12 -9.77
CA CYS A 156 1.61 -2.04 -10.77
C CYS A 156 1.58 -0.73 -11.59
N THR A 157 0.42 -0.05 -11.64
CA THR A 157 0.24 1.19 -12.41
C THR A 157 0.53 2.41 -11.52
N PRO A 158 1.27 3.43 -12.01
CA PRO A 158 1.55 4.63 -11.23
C PRO A 158 0.27 5.34 -10.72
N PRO A 159 0.25 5.81 -9.46
CA PRO A 159 -0.94 6.38 -8.80
C PRO A 159 -1.61 7.52 -9.57
N LYS A 160 -0.85 8.35 -10.27
CA LYS A 160 -1.36 9.51 -11.02
C LYS A 160 -2.39 9.18 -12.12
N TYR A 161 -2.47 7.91 -12.53
CA TYR A 161 -3.47 7.48 -13.52
C TYR A 161 -4.84 7.16 -12.91
N PHE A 162 -4.98 7.30 -11.59
CA PHE A 162 -6.22 7.00 -10.86
C PHE A 162 -7.02 8.24 -10.42
N THR A 163 -6.71 9.42 -10.95
CA THR A 163 -7.42 10.67 -10.60
C THR A 163 -8.93 10.64 -10.88
N HIS A 164 -9.36 9.73 -11.74
CA HIS A 164 -10.77 9.42 -12.02
C HIS A 164 -11.16 8.01 -11.52
N GLY A 165 -10.46 7.51 -10.49
CA GLY A 165 -10.65 6.18 -9.95
C GLY A 165 -10.19 5.06 -10.90
N LEU A 166 -10.57 3.83 -10.56
CA LEU A 166 -10.17 2.65 -11.30
C LEU A 166 -10.71 2.65 -12.75
N SER A 167 -11.96 3.11 -12.95
CA SER A 167 -12.55 3.21 -14.29
C SER A 167 -11.78 4.16 -15.22
N GLY A 168 -11.32 5.29 -14.70
CA GLY A 168 -10.49 6.24 -15.47
C GLY A 168 -9.16 5.62 -15.89
N MET A 169 -8.50 4.89 -15.00
CA MET A 169 -7.26 4.17 -15.32
C MET A 169 -7.49 3.13 -16.43
N LEU A 170 -8.59 2.38 -16.39
CA LEU A 170 -8.92 1.41 -17.43
C LEU A 170 -9.13 2.04 -18.81
N GLU A 171 -9.70 3.24 -18.88
CA GLU A 171 -9.81 3.96 -20.16
C GLU A 171 -8.42 4.33 -20.72
N TYR A 172 -7.46 4.69 -19.85
CA TYR A 172 -6.07 4.90 -20.29
C TYR A 172 -5.41 3.62 -20.81
N LEU A 173 -5.71 2.44 -20.25
CA LEU A 173 -5.19 1.17 -20.79
C LEU A 173 -5.79 0.78 -22.15
N LYS A 174 -6.94 1.36 -22.53
CA LYS A 174 -7.56 1.17 -23.85
C LYS A 174 -7.03 2.15 -24.91
N ASP A 175 -6.52 3.30 -24.49
CA ASP A 175 -5.93 4.31 -25.38
C ASP A 175 -4.48 3.92 -25.73
N PRO A 176 -4.11 3.73 -27.02
CA PRO A 176 -2.78 3.26 -27.38
C PRO A 176 -1.64 4.19 -26.94
N VAL A 177 -1.86 5.51 -26.92
CA VAL A 177 -0.85 6.50 -26.54
C VAL A 177 -0.64 6.49 -25.02
N MET A 178 -1.73 6.48 -24.27
CA MET A 178 -1.67 6.44 -22.82
C MET A 178 -1.13 5.10 -22.32
N LYS A 179 -1.52 4.01 -22.94
CA LYS A 179 -1.04 2.66 -22.65
C LYS A 179 0.48 2.57 -22.78
N GLU A 180 1.05 3.07 -23.89
CA GLU A 180 2.51 3.08 -24.10
C GLU A 180 3.22 3.97 -23.06
N LYS A 181 2.62 5.10 -22.69
CA LYS A 181 3.15 5.96 -21.63
C LYS A 181 3.17 5.26 -20.28
N ILE A 182 2.08 4.58 -19.91
CA ILE A 182 2.01 3.79 -18.68
C ILE A 182 3.08 2.70 -18.68
N LYS A 183 3.21 1.95 -19.77
CA LYS A 183 4.23 0.91 -19.94
C LYS A 183 5.64 1.44 -19.69
N ASN A 184 5.97 2.59 -20.29
CA ASN A 184 7.29 3.21 -20.13
C ASN A 184 7.54 3.63 -18.68
N GLU A 185 6.56 4.24 -18.00
CA GLU A 185 6.69 4.65 -16.60
C GLU A 185 6.75 3.46 -15.63
N MET A 186 6.04 2.39 -15.89
CA MET A 186 6.14 1.16 -15.10
C MET A 186 7.54 0.53 -15.21
N ASN A 187 8.22 0.68 -16.35
CA ASN A 187 9.57 0.16 -16.58
C ASN A 187 10.69 1.12 -16.14
N ASP A 188 10.37 2.37 -15.77
CA ASP A 188 11.35 3.33 -15.30
C ASP A 188 11.50 3.24 -13.76
N PRO A 189 12.67 2.78 -13.26
CA PRO A 189 12.91 2.69 -11.83
C PRO A 189 12.93 4.05 -11.11
N ASN A 190 12.98 5.17 -11.84
CA ASN A 190 12.94 6.51 -11.28
C ASN A 190 11.51 7.07 -11.18
N THR A 191 10.50 6.37 -11.68
CA THR A 191 9.10 6.79 -11.49
C THR A 191 8.75 6.75 -10.00
N PRO A 192 8.29 7.87 -9.39
CA PRO A 192 8.20 8.00 -7.94
C PRO A 192 6.93 7.34 -7.38
N TYR A 193 6.93 6.02 -7.25
CA TYR A 193 5.90 5.25 -6.54
C TYR A 193 6.47 3.89 -6.09
N ASP A 194 5.76 3.18 -5.23
CA ASP A 194 6.13 1.82 -4.86
C ASP A 194 5.75 0.86 -6.00
N ASN A 195 6.74 0.50 -6.80
CA ASN A 195 6.54 -0.21 -8.06
C ASN A 195 6.57 -1.73 -7.85
N PHE A 196 5.45 -2.31 -7.47
CA PHE A 196 5.30 -3.75 -7.22
C PHE A 196 5.74 -4.64 -8.40
N TYR A 197 5.54 -4.16 -9.62
CA TYR A 197 6.00 -4.85 -10.82
C TYR A 197 7.54 -4.98 -10.86
N LEU A 198 8.25 -3.86 -10.69
CA LEU A 198 9.72 -3.88 -10.69
C LEU A 198 10.29 -4.60 -9.46
N HIS A 199 9.68 -4.41 -8.28
CA HIS A 199 10.13 -5.06 -7.06
C HIS A 199 9.98 -6.57 -7.09
N SER A 200 9.04 -7.10 -7.87
CA SER A 200 8.86 -8.53 -8.12
C SER A 200 9.81 -9.09 -9.19
N GLY A 201 10.68 -8.26 -9.76
CA GLY A 201 11.55 -8.67 -10.87
C GLY A 201 10.83 -8.79 -12.21
N GLY A 202 9.77 -7.98 -12.42
CA GLY A 202 8.94 -7.98 -13.61
C GLY A 202 7.80 -8.98 -13.55
N TRP A 203 7.20 -9.28 -14.70
CA TRP A 203 6.03 -10.15 -14.82
C TRP A 203 6.25 -11.60 -14.42
N GLU A 204 7.50 -12.04 -14.33
CA GLU A 204 7.89 -13.34 -13.77
C GLU A 204 7.62 -13.45 -12.27
N GLY A 205 7.58 -12.33 -11.55
CA GLY A 205 7.30 -12.26 -10.11
C GLY A 205 5.84 -11.96 -9.77
N VAL A 206 4.98 -11.72 -10.76
CA VAL A 206 3.57 -11.36 -10.56
C VAL A 206 2.67 -12.54 -10.90
N PHE A 207 2.00 -13.11 -9.88
CA PHE A 207 1.13 -14.29 -9.99
C PHE A 207 -0.32 -13.90 -9.77
N ILE A 208 -1.22 -14.29 -10.64
CA ILE A 208 -2.65 -13.96 -10.56
C ILE A 208 -3.36 -14.97 -9.66
N SER A 209 -3.89 -14.48 -8.52
CA SER A 209 -4.59 -15.34 -7.56
C SER A 209 -6.11 -15.34 -7.70
N CYS A 210 -6.69 -14.24 -8.25
CA CYS A 210 -8.14 -14.16 -8.50
C CYS A 210 -8.41 -13.23 -9.68
N SER A 211 -9.10 -13.75 -10.71
CA SER A 211 -9.39 -13.06 -11.96
C SER A 211 -10.69 -13.59 -12.59
N PRO A 212 -11.87 -13.33 -11.99
CA PRO A 212 -13.13 -13.91 -12.45
C PRO A 212 -13.50 -13.58 -13.88
N GLY A 213 -13.15 -12.36 -14.35
CA GLY A 213 -13.39 -11.90 -15.72
C GLY A 213 -12.40 -12.46 -16.74
N TYR A 214 -11.31 -13.09 -16.28
CA TYR A 214 -10.28 -13.70 -17.11
C TYR A 214 -9.73 -14.97 -16.44
N PRO A 215 -10.53 -16.05 -16.33
CA PRO A 215 -10.19 -17.24 -15.52
C PRO A 215 -8.91 -17.96 -15.94
N GLU A 216 -8.53 -17.85 -17.23
CA GLU A 216 -7.28 -18.45 -17.74
C GLU A 216 -6.02 -17.89 -17.07
N ALA A 217 -6.10 -16.70 -16.46
CA ALA A 217 -4.99 -16.08 -15.76
C ALA A 217 -4.81 -16.64 -14.33
N GLU A 218 -5.87 -17.16 -13.71
CA GLU A 218 -5.79 -17.66 -12.34
C GLU A 218 -4.82 -18.83 -12.22
N GLY A 219 -3.96 -18.75 -11.21
CA GLY A 219 -2.95 -19.78 -10.98
C GLY A 219 -1.70 -19.66 -11.85
N LYS A 220 -1.55 -18.56 -12.62
CA LYS A 220 -0.41 -18.33 -13.51
C LYS A 220 0.32 -17.04 -13.20
N ARG A 221 1.58 -16.98 -13.58
CA ARG A 221 2.32 -15.72 -13.67
C ARG A 221 1.91 -14.99 -14.95
N VAL A 222 1.92 -13.65 -14.91
CA VAL A 222 1.60 -12.85 -16.10
C VAL A 222 2.52 -13.19 -17.27
N ALA A 223 3.82 -13.41 -17.01
CA ALA A 223 4.78 -13.82 -18.03
C ALA A 223 4.49 -15.21 -18.63
N GLU A 224 4.02 -16.17 -17.82
CA GLU A 224 3.63 -17.52 -18.31
C GLU A 224 2.46 -17.44 -19.28
N LEU A 225 1.39 -16.72 -18.87
CA LEU A 225 0.21 -16.54 -19.71
C LEU A 225 0.54 -15.80 -21.01
N ALA A 226 1.37 -14.77 -20.93
CA ALA A 226 1.84 -14.02 -22.10
C ALA A 226 2.56 -14.93 -23.09
N LYS A 227 3.45 -15.79 -22.61
CA LYS A 227 4.17 -16.77 -23.43
C LYS A 227 3.23 -17.80 -24.08
N GLU A 228 2.26 -18.33 -23.35
CA GLU A 228 1.25 -19.26 -23.89
C GLU A 228 0.45 -18.62 -25.01
N LYS A 229 0.16 -17.32 -24.91
CA LYS A 229 -0.62 -16.56 -25.89
C LYS A 229 0.24 -16.00 -27.04
N GLY A 230 1.57 -16.06 -26.95
CA GLY A 230 2.47 -15.43 -27.91
C GLY A 230 2.34 -13.89 -27.92
N GLN A 231 2.05 -13.29 -26.76
CA GLN A 231 1.72 -11.88 -26.58
C GLN A 231 2.76 -11.18 -25.69
N ASP A 232 2.87 -9.86 -25.80
CA ASP A 232 3.66 -9.04 -24.89
C ASP A 232 3.08 -9.12 -23.46
N PRO A 233 3.89 -9.31 -22.41
CA PRO A 233 3.39 -9.44 -21.04
C PRO A 233 2.63 -8.22 -20.52
N PHE A 234 2.97 -7.01 -20.95
CA PHE A 234 2.22 -5.81 -20.61
C PHE A 234 0.84 -5.78 -21.28
N GLU A 235 0.73 -6.24 -22.53
CA GLU A 235 -0.57 -6.40 -23.19
C GLU A 235 -1.42 -7.44 -22.46
N THR A 236 -0.81 -8.55 -22.01
CA THR A 236 -1.50 -9.55 -21.18
C THR A 236 -2.01 -8.96 -19.88
N PHE A 237 -1.20 -8.14 -19.19
CA PHE A 237 -1.63 -7.37 -18.02
C PHE A 237 -2.83 -6.47 -18.33
N CYS A 238 -2.80 -5.73 -19.45
CA CYS A 238 -3.91 -4.87 -19.88
C CYS A 238 -5.20 -5.67 -20.11
N ASP A 239 -5.10 -6.81 -20.80
CA ASP A 239 -6.25 -7.69 -21.06
C ASP A 239 -6.87 -8.20 -19.76
N ILE A 240 -6.05 -8.66 -18.80
CA ILE A 240 -6.51 -9.12 -17.49
C ILE A 240 -7.22 -7.98 -16.75
N MET A 241 -6.62 -6.80 -16.71
CA MET A 241 -7.18 -5.63 -16.02
C MET A 241 -8.51 -5.20 -16.62
N ILE A 242 -8.59 -5.10 -17.96
CA ILE A 242 -9.81 -4.67 -18.67
C ILE A 242 -10.93 -5.68 -18.48
N ALA A 243 -10.63 -6.98 -18.64
CA ALA A 243 -11.62 -8.05 -18.52
C ALA A 243 -12.26 -8.14 -17.13
N ASN A 244 -11.53 -7.76 -16.09
CA ASN A 244 -11.98 -7.79 -14.71
C ASN A 244 -12.50 -6.43 -14.20
N ASN A 245 -12.65 -5.42 -15.05
CA ASN A 245 -12.94 -4.06 -14.62
C ASN A 245 -11.96 -3.55 -13.55
N GLY A 246 -10.70 -4.00 -13.62
CA GLY A 246 -9.63 -3.65 -12.70
C GLY A 246 -9.59 -4.40 -11.36
N VAL A 247 -10.60 -5.23 -11.07
CA VAL A 247 -10.72 -5.97 -9.80
C VAL A 247 -10.02 -7.33 -9.95
N VAL A 248 -8.71 -7.33 -9.77
CA VAL A 248 -7.84 -8.51 -9.86
C VAL A 248 -6.96 -8.56 -8.63
N THR A 249 -6.78 -9.73 -8.05
CA THR A 249 -5.83 -9.96 -6.96
C THR A 249 -4.60 -10.70 -7.47
N ALA A 250 -3.42 -10.21 -7.09
CA ALA A 250 -2.15 -10.79 -7.48
C ALA A 250 -1.23 -11.02 -6.28
N ILE A 251 -0.33 -11.98 -6.40
CA ILE A 251 0.73 -12.29 -5.44
C ILE A 251 2.06 -11.81 -6.06
N TYR A 252 2.87 -11.14 -5.25
CA TYR A 252 4.12 -10.48 -5.62
C TYR A 252 5.29 -11.13 -4.90
N PHE A 253 6.15 -11.84 -5.64
CA PHE A 253 7.32 -12.53 -5.08
C PHE A 253 8.51 -11.57 -5.02
N SER A 254 8.59 -10.77 -3.95
CA SER A 254 9.52 -9.62 -3.85
C SER A 254 10.42 -9.61 -2.62
N MET A 255 10.20 -10.50 -1.64
CA MET A 255 10.91 -10.48 -0.35
C MET A 255 11.97 -11.59 -0.25
N SER A 256 12.99 -11.35 0.58
CA SER A 256 13.96 -12.39 0.96
C SER A 256 13.52 -13.13 2.22
N GLU A 257 13.83 -14.41 2.28
CA GLU A 257 13.59 -15.21 3.47
C GLU A 257 14.39 -14.69 4.67
N GLU A 258 15.61 -14.20 4.44
CA GLU A 258 16.49 -13.65 5.48
C GLU A 258 15.86 -12.39 6.15
N ASP A 259 15.29 -11.47 5.35
CA ASP A 259 14.60 -10.30 5.91
C ASP A 259 13.33 -10.70 6.65
N VAL A 260 12.54 -11.61 6.09
CA VAL A 260 11.33 -12.14 6.75
C VAL A 260 11.68 -12.75 8.10
N PHE A 261 12.70 -13.62 8.17
CA PHE A 261 13.13 -14.21 9.43
C PHE A 261 13.68 -13.19 10.42
N ARG A 262 14.45 -12.21 9.96
CA ARG A 262 15.00 -11.17 10.84
C ARG A 262 13.90 -10.33 11.46
N ILE A 263 12.90 -9.93 10.68
CA ILE A 263 11.80 -9.12 11.18
C ILE A 263 10.93 -9.93 12.16
N ILE A 264 10.51 -11.13 11.80
CA ILE A 264 9.58 -11.93 12.62
C ILE A 264 10.18 -12.42 13.94
N GLN A 265 11.51 -12.44 14.06
CA GLN A 265 12.22 -12.82 15.28
C GLN A 265 12.45 -11.64 16.21
N ASP A 266 12.13 -10.42 15.81
CA ASP A 266 12.30 -9.24 16.64
C ASP A 266 11.17 -9.15 17.69
N ASP A 267 11.53 -8.86 18.94
CA ASP A 267 10.59 -8.85 20.06
C ASP A 267 9.47 -7.79 19.94
N LEU A 268 9.66 -6.78 19.11
CA LEU A 268 8.63 -5.75 18.85
C LEU A 268 7.58 -6.19 17.81
N VAL A 269 7.82 -7.31 17.11
CA VAL A 269 7.00 -7.74 15.96
C VAL A 269 5.98 -8.79 16.40
N VAL A 270 4.73 -8.57 16.06
CA VAL A 270 3.67 -9.57 16.22
C VAL A 270 3.35 -10.25 14.90
N VAL A 271 2.94 -11.51 14.95
CA VAL A 271 2.52 -12.22 13.74
C VAL A 271 1.10 -11.82 13.37
N GLY A 272 0.94 -11.25 12.18
CA GLY A 272 -0.34 -10.96 11.55
C GLY A 272 -0.52 -11.79 10.28
N THR A 273 -1.74 -11.95 9.81
CA THR A 273 -2.03 -12.72 8.58
C THR A 273 -2.21 -11.85 7.35
N ASP A 274 -2.52 -10.57 7.54
CA ASP A 274 -2.95 -9.65 6.46
C ASP A 274 -4.05 -10.28 5.57
N GLY A 275 -4.92 -11.08 6.21
CA GLY A 275 -5.92 -11.90 5.52
C GLY A 275 -7.13 -11.08 5.08
N ILE A 276 -7.60 -11.34 3.85
CA ILE A 276 -8.84 -10.77 3.33
C ILE A 276 -9.95 -11.81 3.50
N ILE A 277 -11.02 -11.45 4.19
CA ILE A 277 -12.25 -12.27 4.28
C ILE A 277 -13.09 -11.96 3.02
N LYS A 278 -13.34 -12.99 2.21
CA LYS A 278 -14.24 -12.93 1.04
C LYS A 278 -15.61 -13.46 1.37
#